data_0dbb357b21425ce5369634242c238f9b
#
_entry.id   0dbb357b21425ce5369634242c238f9b
#
_cell.length_a   1.000
_cell.length_b   1.000
_cell.length_c   1.000
_cell.angle_alpha   90.00
_cell.angle_beta   90.00
_cell.angle_gamma   90.00
#
_symmetry.space_group_name_H-M   'P 1'
#
loop_
_entity.id
_entity.type
_entity.pdbx_description
1 polymer ?
#
loop_
_entity_poly.entity_id
_entity_poly.type
_entity_poly.pdbx_seq_one_letter_code
_entity_poly.pdbx_strand_id
1 'polypeptide(L)'
;MTKKTKVLWCGDIVAMTGFARVTENVITRLKDDFEIVVLGHNWWGDPCEQQKDFKIYPSSNRFQTAPFGEQRIREIVEREQPDIVFTINDMWIINEQYRQIQDLHKQGKFKFVGYAPMDSYNWIGCLADTANDWDAIISYTEFGAYEFVKGGINKPIAVIPHGVTPGQFYPKDRDECRRKLGLDEDLFIVFNGNRNQFRKRIDITIQGFAQFAVNKPEARLYLHMGMKDQGWDVMSVFGREMSKVGLDPNGRIIMTTQTEGPPNVSVDMLNTIYNACDVGVNTCKGEGWGLVNFEHAACGVPQVVPDHTSCKEIFDGYGKLIRCDHVDVDTNYAREMPCPSSDHLTEILNELYEDQTYREWVGMQCQGRVLDEQFSWDTVASQFGGIFEDVMKEVEHSVPAEISEKPRKKGKKNRSLRKKQEPALT
;
A
#
# COMPACT_ATOMS: atom_id res chain seq x y z
N MET A 1 32.26 1.40 24.53
CA MET A 1 31.02 1.49 23.75
C MET A 1 30.42 0.11 23.74
N THR A 2 29.19 -0.04 24.17
CA THR A 2 28.45 -1.31 24.03
C THR A 2 28.31 -1.62 22.54
N LYS A 3 28.51 -2.87 22.15
CA LYS A 3 28.32 -3.31 20.76
C LYS A 3 26.85 -3.08 20.38
N LYS A 4 26.58 -2.38 19.26
CA LYS A 4 25.23 -2.23 18.73
C LYS A 4 24.69 -3.59 18.27
N THR A 5 23.38 -3.81 18.42
CA THR A 5 22.70 -4.95 17.83
C THR A 5 22.78 -4.86 16.31
N LYS A 6 23.27 -5.95 15.66
CA LYS A 6 23.41 -6.01 14.21
C LYS A 6 22.16 -6.60 13.57
N VAL A 7 21.57 -5.83 12.65
CA VAL A 7 20.39 -6.21 11.90
C VAL A 7 20.75 -6.45 10.43
N LEU A 8 20.50 -7.65 9.92
CA LEU A 8 20.45 -7.90 8.48
C LEU A 8 19.05 -7.57 7.98
N TRP A 9 18.92 -6.45 7.28
CA TRP A 9 17.68 -6.01 6.66
C TRP A 9 17.56 -6.56 5.25
N CYS A 10 16.57 -7.42 4.98
CA CYS A 10 16.29 -7.98 3.67
C CYS A 10 15.08 -7.26 3.04
N GLY A 11 15.32 -6.47 2.00
CA GLY A 11 14.27 -5.69 1.34
C GLY A 11 14.77 -4.84 0.19
N ASP A 12 13.86 -4.22 -0.55
CA ASP A 12 14.22 -3.21 -1.55
C ASP A 12 14.83 -1.99 -0.86
N ILE A 13 15.86 -1.41 -1.46
CA ILE A 13 16.45 -0.14 -1.03
C ILE A 13 16.88 0.71 -2.23
N VAL A 14 17.32 0.07 -3.30
CA VAL A 14 17.78 0.73 -4.54
C VAL A 14 16.68 0.73 -5.59
N ALA A 15 15.88 -0.33 -5.65
CA ALA A 15 14.77 -0.44 -6.57
C ALA A 15 13.70 0.63 -6.27
N MET A 16 13.07 1.18 -7.31
CA MET A 16 12.05 2.22 -7.16
C MET A 16 10.69 1.61 -6.83
N THR A 17 10.53 1.13 -5.61
CA THR A 17 9.31 0.46 -5.11
C THR A 17 8.80 1.10 -3.83
N GLY A 18 7.53 0.80 -3.46
CA GLY A 18 7.00 1.17 -2.15
C GLY A 18 7.80 0.57 -1.00
N PHE A 19 8.28 -0.66 -1.15
CA PHE A 19 9.14 -1.30 -0.15
C PHE A 19 10.46 -0.56 0.06
N ALA A 20 11.09 -0.06 -1.02
CA ALA A 20 12.31 0.73 -0.91
C ALA A 20 12.09 2.02 -0.13
N ARG A 21 10.96 2.69 -0.34
CA ARG A 21 10.58 3.90 0.41
C ARG A 21 10.44 3.62 1.90
N VAL A 22 9.77 2.52 2.26
CA VAL A 22 9.66 2.10 3.67
C VAL A 22 11.04 1.78 4.24
N THR A 23 11.82 0.94 3.56
CA THR A 23 13.17 0.58 3.98
C THR A 23 14.02 1.81 4.25
N GLU A 24 14.17 2.71 3.28
CA GLU A 24 15.02 3.90 3.39
C GLU A 24 14.61 4.79 4.56
N ASN A 25 13.30 5.05 4.72
CA ASN A 25 12.80 5.89 5.80
C ASN A 25 13.04 5.29 7.19
N VAL A 26 12.89 3.97 7.33
CA VAL A 26 13.07 3.29 8.62
C VAL A 26 14.56 3.16 8.96
N ILE A 27 15.38 2.57 8.06
CA ILE A 27 16.79 2.28 8.41
C ILE A 27 17.63 3.54 8.58
N THR A 28 17.31 4.63 7.86
CA THR A 28 18.02 5.92 8.03
C THR A 28 17.83 6.48 9.45
N ARG A 29 16.68 6.23 10.06
CA ARG A 29 16.38 6.67 11.44
C ARG A 29 16.94 5.73 12.51
N LEU A 30 17.13 4.46 12.16
CA LEU A 30 17.64 3.45 13.10
C LEU A 30 19.17 3.28 13.06
N LYS A 31 19.88 3.85 12.08
CA LYS A 31 21.32 3.64 11.88
C LYS A 31 22.21 4.07 13.05
N ASP A 32 21.72 4.99 13.87
CA ASP A 32 22.47 5.45 15.05
C ASP A 32 22.33 4.51 16.26
N ASP A 33 21.26 3.69 16.31
CA ASP A 33 20.99 2.76 17.41
C ASP A 33 21.40 1.32 17.06
N PHE A 34 21.31 0.93 15.78
CA PHE A 34 21.60 -0.41 15.27
C PHE A 34 22.71 -0.40 14.22
N GLU A 35 23.47 -1.50 14.14
CA GLU A 35 24.37 -1.77 13.02
C GLU A 35 23.58 -2.44 11.90
N ILE A 36 23.24 -1.68 10.83
CA ILE A 36 22.37 -2.18 9.76
C ILE A 36 23.20 -2.57 8.55
N VAL A 37 23.02 -3.83 8.12
CA VAL A 37 23.51 -4.38 6.86
C VAL A 37 22.32 -4.75 6.01
N VAL A 38 22.34 -4.47 4.70
CA VAL A 38 21.19 -4.69 3.84
C VAL A 38 21.45 -5.81 2.82
N LEU A 39 20.51 -6.73 2.65
CA LEU A 39 20.36 -7.56 1.46
C LEU A 39 19.35 -6.88 0.54
N GLY A 40 19.84 -6.14 -0.47
CA GLY A 40 19.02 -5.33 -1.37
C GLY A 40 18.29 -6.17 -2.40
N HIS A 41 16.98 -6.30 -2.28
CA HIS A 41 16.13 -6.96 -3.27
C HIS A 41 16.13 -6.20 -4.60
N ASN A 42 15.85 -6.89 -5.68
CA ASN A 42 15.76 -6.32 -7.04
C ASN A 42 16.98 -5.47 -7.46
N TRP A 43 18.16 -5.80 -6.96
CA TRP A 43 19.39 -5.08 -7.24
C TRP A 43 20.55 -6.04 -7.58
N TRP A 44 21.33 -5.68 -8.59
CA TRP A 44 22.41 -6.50 -9.17
C TRP A 44 23.82 -6.04 -8.81
N GLY A 45 23.94 -4.99 -7.99
CA GLY A 45 25.23 -4.52 -7.47
C GLY A 45 25.82 -3.31 -8.20
N ASP A 46 25.05 -2.61 -9.03
CA ASP A 46 25.47 -1.32 -9.60
C ASP A 46 25.67 -0.29 -8.47
N PRO A 47 26.63 0.64 -8.60
CA PRO A 47 26.83 1.68 -7.60
C PRO A 47 25.54 2.49 -7.34
N CYS A 48 25.23 2.71 -6.06
CA CYS A 48 24.06 3.46 -5.64
C CYS A 48 24.38 4.41 -4.48
N GLU A 49 23.56 5.42 -4.31
CA GLU A 49 23.78 6.47 -3.29
C GLU A 49 23.72 5.92 -1.87
N GLN A 50 22.83 5.00 -1.60
CA GLN A 50 22.58 4.39 -0.29
C GLN A 50 23.81 3.65 0.25
N GLN A 51 24.76 3.26 -0.60
CA GLN A 51 26.02 2.63 -0.19
C GLN A 51 26.96 3.59 0.59
N LYS A 52 26.67 4.87 0.62
CA LYS A 52 27.42 5.83 1.44
C LYS A 52 27.12 5.64 2.94
N ASP A 53 25.89 5.24 3.26
CA ASP A 53 25.41 5.08 4.63
C ASP A 53 25.34 3.62 5.09
N PHE A 54 25.11 2.69 4.16
CA PHE A 54 24.85 1.30 4.47
C PHE A 54 25.74 0.34 3.68
N LYS A 55 26.13 -0.77 4.31
CA LYS A 55 26.68 -1.92 3.61
C LYS A 55 25.54 -2.70 2.94
N ILE A 56 25.52 -2.75 1.60
CA ILE A 56 24.47 -3.37 0.83
C ILE A 56 25.01 -4.53 0.02
N TYR A 57 24.41 -5.71 0.18
CA TYR A 57 24.67 -6.90 -0.65
C TYR A 57 23.62 -6.99 -1.75
N PRO A 58 23.99 -7.21 -3.02
CA PRO A 58 23.02 -7.45 -4.07
C PRO A 58 22.32 -8.80 -3.90
N SER A 59 21.03 -8.85 -4.21
CA SER A 59 20.24 -10.10 -4.21
C SER A 59 20.67 -11.04 -5.34
N SER A 60 21.05 -10.49 -6.47
CA SER A 60 21.42 -11.20 -7.69
C SER A 60 22.80 -10.81 -8.20
N ASN A 61 23.29 -11.55 -9.15
CA ASN A 61 24.45 -11.21 -9.95
C ASN A 61 24.19 -11.61 -11.41
N ARG A 62 25.11 -11.28 -12.32
CA ARG A 62 24.98 -11.56 -13.75
C ARG A 62 24.83 -13.04 -14.13
N PHE A 63 25.12 -13.97 -13.21
CA PHE A 63 25.05 -15.41 -13.44
C PHE A 63 23.85 -16.07 -12.75
N GLN A 64 23.22 -15.36 -11.81
CA GLN A 64 22.19 -15.90 -10.95
C GLN A 64 21.10 -14.86 -10.71
N THR A 65 19.92 -15.12 -11.25
CA THR A 65 18.75 -14.26 -11.08
C THR A 65 17.93 -14.75 -9.90
N ALA A 66 18.08 -14.08 -8.76
CA ALA A 66 17.31 -14.29 -7.54
C ALA A 66 16.89 -12.91 -6.99
N PRO A 67 15.83 -12.29 -7.52
CA PRO A 67 15.52 -10.90 -7.27
C PRO A 67 15.29 -10.58 -5.79
N PHE A 68 14.94 -11.57 -5.00
CA PHE A 68 14.69 -11.42 -3.56
C PHE A 68 15.82 -11.98 -2.68
N GLY A 69 16.92 -12.45 -3.29
CA GLY A 69 18.11 -12.90 -2.56
C GLY A 69 17.96 -14.22 -1.81
N GLU A 70 16.91 -15.01 -2.07
CA GLU A 70 16.64 -16.29 -1.42
C GLU A 70 17.81 -17.28 -1.52
N GLN A 71 18.57 -17.21 -2.61
CA GLN A 71 19.75 -18.05 -2.81
C GLN A 71 21.04 -17.52 -2.14
N ARG A 72 21.02 -16.28 -1.66
CA ARG A 72 22.17 -15.61 -1.07
C ARG A 72 22.07 -15.34 0.42
N ILE A 73 20.85 -15.33 0.95
CA ILE A 73 20.60 -14.95 2.35
C ILE A 73 21.44 -15.79 3.32
N ARG A 74 21.60 -17.08 3.07
CA ARG A 74 22.38 -17.98 3.92
C ARG A 74 23.86 -17.58 3.98
N GLU A 75 24.49 -17.37 2.82
CA GLU A 75 25.88 -16.91 2.73
C GLU A 75 26.09 -15.61 3.51
N ILE A 76 25.14 -14.69 3.40
CA ILE A 76 25.23 -13.37 4.04
C ILE A 76 25.05 -13.49 5.55
N VAL A 77 24.09 -14.29 6.03
CA VAL A 77 23.90 -14.57 7.46
C VAL A 77 25.14 -15.20 8.07
N GLU A 78 25.74 -16.20 7.41
CA GLU A 78 26.96 -16.86 7.88
C GLU A 78 28.18 -15.89 7.91
N ARG A 79 28.26 -14.96 6.97
CA ARG A 79 29.33 -13.96 6.87
C ARG A 79 29.17 -12.83 7.87
N GLU A 80 27.97 -12.25 7.97
CA GLU A 80 27.71 -11.07 8.80
C GLU A 80 27.42 -11.41 10.26
N GLN A 81 26.96 -12.64 10.53
CA GLN A 81 26.55 -13.09 11.87
C GLN A 81 25.65 -12.04 12.56
N PRO A 82 24.51 -11.70 11.96
CA PRO A 82 23.61 -10.70 12.53
C PRO A 82 22.98 -11.23 13.81
N ASP A 83 22.61 -10.32 14.70
CA ASP A 83 21.81 -10.64 15.89
C ASP A 83 20.31 -10.79 15.50
N ILE A 84 19.87 -10.03 14.48
CA ILE A 84 18.51 -10.08 13.93
C ILE A 84 18.57 -10.20 12.41
N VAL A 85 17.74 -11.07 11.84
CA VAL A 85 17.38 -11.08 10.40
C VAL A 85 15.97 -10.53 10.27
N PHE A 86 15.84 -9.40 9.62
CA PHE A 86 14.56 -8.75 9.33
C PHE A 86 14.26 -8.82 7.85
N THR A 87 13.03 -9.18 7.47
CA THR A 87 12.60 -9.23 6.08
C THR A 87 11.30 -8.46 5.87
N ILE A 88 11.29 -7.56 4.89
CA ILE A 88 10.09 -6.87 4.39
C ILE A 88 9.80 -7.32 2.96
N ASN A 89 8.69 -8.03 2.77
CA ASN A 89 8.18 -8.44 1.46
C ASN A 89 6.81 -9.13 1.58
N ASP A 90 6.27 -9.63 0.46
CA ASP A 90 5.13 -10.53 0.46
C ASP A 90 5.45 -11.81 1.25
N MET A 91 4.46 -12.33 1.97
CA MET A 91 4.63 -13.46 2.90
C MET A 91 5.28 -14.69 2.25
N TRP A 92 4.95 -15.00 1.01
CA TRP A 92 5.54 -16.15 0.30
C TRP A 92 7.05 -16.00 0.04
N ILE A 93 7.52 -14.74 -0.18
CA ILE A 93 8.95 -14.43 -0.32
C ILE A 93 9.65 -14.57 1.02
N ILE A 94 9.07 -14.06 2.10
CA ILE A 94 9.64 -14.18 3.46
C ILE A 94 9.75 -15.64 3.86
N ASN A 95 8.72 -16.45 3.60
CA ASN A 95 8.75 -17.89 3.85
C ASN A 95 9.89 -18.57 3.09
N GLU A 96 10.08 -18.22 1.82
CA GLU A 96 11.16 -18.83 1.02
C GLU A 96 12.55 -18.45 1.54
N GLN A 97 12.77 -17.19 1.90
CA GLN A 97 14.02 -16.75 2.52
C GLN A 97 14.26 -17.43 3.86
N TYR A 98 13.22 -17.53 4.70
CA TYR A 98 13.34 -18.19 6.00
C TYR A 98 13.71 -19.67 5.87
N ARG A 99 13.13 -20.41 4.92
CA ARG A 99 13.48 -21.82 4.67
C ARG A 99 14.98 -22.03 4.41
N GLN A 100 15.65 -21.06 3.80
CA GLN A 100 17.09 -21.14 3.52
C GLN A 100 17.96 -21.04 4.78
N ILE A 101 17.45 -20.49 5.88
CA ILE A 101 18.19 -20.18 7.11
C ILE A 101 17.54 -20.70 8.39
N GLN A 102 16.43 -21.44 8.29
CA GLN A 102 15.65 -21.90 9.46
C GLN A 102 16.46 -22.81 10.39
N ASP A 103 17.39 -23.60 9.87
CA ASP A 103 18.26 -24.45 10.65
C ASP A 103 19.25 -23.64 11.51
N LEU A 104 19.77 -22.52 10.99
CA LEU A 104 20.60 -21.57 11.74
C LEU A 104 19.76 -20.85 12.81
N HIS A 105 18.55 -20.46 12.48
CA HIS A 105 17.62 -19.84 13.44
C HIS A 105 17.29 -20.81 14.59
N LYS A 106 16.95 -22.07 14.29
CA LYS A 106 16.70 -23.11 15.28
C LYS A 106 17.93 -23.44 16.17
N GLN A 107 19.14 -23.11 15.72
CA GLN A 107 20.37 -23.17 16.51
C GLN A 107 20.56 -21.92 17.39
N GLY A 108 19.67 -20.95 17.36
CA GLY A 108 19.76 -19.70 18.13
C GLY A 108 20.83 -18.74 17.63
N LYS A 109 21.18 -18.79 16.34
CA LYS A 109 22.23 -17.92 15.77
C LYS A 109 21.79 -16.47 15.60
N PHE A 110 20.49 -16.22 15.43
CA PHE A 110 19.87 -14.90 15.26
C PHE A 110 18.39 -15.00 15.65
N LYS A 111 17.74 -13.82 15.78
CA LYS A 111 16.28 -13.66 15.85
C LYS A 111 15.72 -13.34 14.46
N PHE A 112 14.52 -13.85 14.13
CA PHE A 112 13.89 -13.61 12.84
C PHE A 112 12.61 -12.81 12.96
N VAL A 113 12.52 -11.70 12.21
CA VAL A 113 11.38 -10.79 12.20
C VAL A 113 10.86 -10.62 10.77
N GLY A 114 9.58 -10.88 10.54
CA GLY A 114 8.94 -10.71 9.25
C GLY A 114 7.94 -9.55 9.24
N TYR A 115 7.98 -8.70 8.21
CA TYR A 115 7.05 -7.58 8.01
C TYR A 115 6.37 -7.73 6.65
N ALA A 116 5.08 -8.05 6.66
CA ALA A 116 4.35 -8.42 5.45
C ALA A 116 3.05 -7.63 5.24
N PRO A 117 2.70 -7.29 3.98
CA PRO A 117 1.38 -6.79 3.61
C PRO A 117 0.33 -7.89 3.64
N MET A 118 -0.93 -7.49 3.83
CA MET A 118 -2.10 -8.29 3.50
C MET A 118 -3.02 -7.47 2.60
N ASP A 119 -3.35 -8.02 1.44
CA ASP A 119 -4.11 -7.31 0.40
C ASP A 119 -5.37 -8.06 -0.06
N SER A 120 -5.80 -9.09 0.67
CA SER A 120 -6.92 -9.97 0.29
C SER A 120 -7.58 -10.59 1.52
N TYR A 121 -8.80 -11.10 1.34
CA TYR A 121 -9.53 -11.83 2.36
C TYR A 121 -9.35 -13.35 2.22
N ASN A 122 -9.72 -14.06 3.28
CA ASN A 122 -9.73 -15.52 3.33
C ASN A 122 -8.37 -16.13 2.94
N TRP A 123 -7.33 -15.59 3.57
CA TRP A 123 -5.96 -16.04 3.38
C TRP A 123 -5.79 -17.49 3.84
N ILE A 124 -5.17 -18.34 3.01
CA ILE A 124 -4.99 -19.76 3.32
C ILE A 124 -3.76 -20.01 4.20
N GLY A 125 -3.92 -20.88 5.20
CA GLY A 125 -2.90 -21.19 6.21
C GLY A 125 -1.56 -21.64 5.67
N CYS A 126 -1.50 -22.24 4.46
CA CYS A 126 -0.23 -22.62 3.85
C CYS A 126 0.71 -21.44 3.56
N LEU A 127 0.18 -20.21 3.47
CA LEU A 127 1.01 -19.01 3.34
C LEU A 127 1.63 -18.59 4.68
N ALA A 128 1.09 -19.07 5.82
CA ALA A 128 1.67 -18.87 7.14
C ALA A 128 2.74 -19.92 7.52
N ASP A 129 3.00 -20.86 6.66
CA ASP A 129 3.73 -22.11 6.85
C ASP A 129 4.92 -22.01 7.82
N THR A 130 5.83 -21.06 7.59
CA THR A 130 6.98 -20.87 8.49
C THR A 130 6.78 -19.77 9.54
N ALA A 131 5.77 -18.94 9.41
CA ALA A 131 5.62 -17.72 10.21
C ALA A 131 5.46 -18.02 11.72
N ASN A 132 4.88 -19.17 12.07
CA ASN A 132 4.78 -19.59 13.47
C ASN A 132 6.13 -19.93 14.12
N ASP A 133 7.20 -20.11 13.34
CA ASP A 133 8.57 -20.33 13.84
C ASP A 133 9.33 -19.01 14.06
N TRP A 134 8.89 -17.86 13.50
CA TRP A 134 9.61 -16.58 13.61
C TRP A 134 9.52 -16.01 15.02
N ASP A 135 10.45 -15.14 15.42
CA ASP A 135 10.40 -14.47 16.73
C ASP A 135 9.34 -13.38 16.79
N ALA A 136 9.18 -12.58 15.71
CA ALA A 136 8.11 -11.60 15.61
C ALA A 136 7.53 -11.53 14.20
N ILE A 137 6.24 -11.19 14.14
CA ILE A 137 5.49 -10.94 12.90
C ILE A 137 4.90 -9.55 13.00
N ILE A 138 5.06 -8.76 11.93
CA ILE A 138 4.55 -7.42 11.84
C ILE A 138 3.63 -7.34 10.61
N SER A 139 2.44 -6.78 10.80
CA SER A 139 1.50 -6.42 9.74
C SER A 139 1.54 -4.91 9.48
N TYR A 140 1.18 -4.48 8.28
CA TYR A 140 1.03 -3.07 7.94
C TYR A 140 -0.24 -2.45 8.56
N THR A 141 -1.27 -3.27 8.79
CA THR A 141 -2.63 -2.86 9.15
C THR A 141 -3.24 -3.82 10.16
N GLU A 142 -4.24 -3.35 10.90
CA GLU A 142 -5.08 -4.19 11.76
C GLU A 142 -5.85 -5.24 10.94
N PHE A 143 -6.34 -4.84 9.75
CA PHE A 143 -6.93 -5.77 8.79
C PHE A 143 -5.98 -6.92 8.47
N GLY A 144 -4.71 -6.60 8.16
CA GLY A 144 -3.70 -7.60 7.85
C GLY A 144 -3.41 -8.52 9.02
N ALA A 145 -3.30 -7.98 10.24
CA ALA A 145 -3.10 -8.77 11.44
C ALA A 145 -4.26 -9.74 11.69
N TYR A 146 -5.51 -9.27 11.49
CA TYR A 146 -6.70 -10.11 11.60
C TYR A 146 -6.70 -11.27 10.58
N GLU A 147 -6.42 -11.00 9.32
CA GLU A 147 -6.36 -12.04 8.27
C GLU A 147 -5.19 -13.02 8.50
N PHE A 148 -4.05 -12.57 9.03
CA PHE A 148 -2.95 -13.46 9.41
C PHE A 148 -3.34 -14.44 10.53
N VAL A 149 -4.02 -13.97 11.58
CA VAL A 149 -4.54 -14.83 12.64
C VAL A 149 -5.55 -15.83 12.07
N LYS A 150 -6.48 -15.36 11.23
CA LYS A 150 -7.47 -16.20 10.56
C LYS A 150 -6.81 -17.24 9.65
N GLY A 151 -5.69 -16.90 9.02
CA GLY A 151 -4.86 -17.78 8.18
C GLY A 151 -4.02 -18.78 8.95
N GLY A 152 -4.08 -18.82 10.29
CA GLY A 152 -3.42 -19.84 11.12
C GLY A 152 -2.15 -19.38 11.82
N ILE A 153 -1.84 -18.09 11.83
CA ILE A 153 -0.77 -17.57 12.69
C ILE A 153 -1.28 -17.56 14.14
N ASN A 154 -0.55 -18.22 15.01
CA ASN A 154 -0.96 -18.51 16.40
C ASN A 154 -0.14 -17.74 17.44
N LYS A 155 0.51 -16.66 17.06
CA LYS A 155 1.28 -15.78 17.95
C LYS A 155 0.85 -14.31 17.82
N PRO A 156 1.22 -13.46 18.76
CA PRO A 156 0.95 -12.02 18.67
C PRO A 156 1.52 -11.44 17.38
N ILE A 157 0.77 -10.55 16.73
CA ILE A 157 1.17 -9.84 15.54
C ILE A 157 1.21 -8.36 15.91
N ALA A 158 2.38 -7.74 15.75
CA ALA A 158 2.49 -6.29 15.89
C ALA A 158 1.91 -5.61 14.64
N VAL A 159 1.32 -4.43 14.82
CA VAL A 159 0.89 -3.59 13.68
C VAL A 159 1.74 -2.35 13.64
N ILE A 160 2.50 -2.18 12.57
CA ILE A 160 3.31 -1.00 12.32
C ILE A 160 2.91 -0.45 10.94
N PRO A 161 2.30 0.73 10.89
CA PRO A 161 1.87 1.34 9.64
C PRO A 161 3.05 1.87 8.81
N HIS A 162 2.77 2.27 7.58
CA HIS A 162 3.72 3.11 6.85
C HIS A 162 3.53 4.58 7.21
N GLY A 163 4.58 5.36 6.99
CA GLY A 163 4.57 6.79 7.25
C GLY A 163 4.47 7.63 5.97
N VAL A 164 4.35 8.94 6.18
CA VAL A 164 4.51 9.97 5.17
C VAL A 164 5.54 11.00 5.63
N THR A 165 6.22 11.63 4.69
CA THR A 165 7.18 12.70 4.99
C THR A 165 6.53 14.05 4.66
N PRO A 166 6.10 14.85 5.66
CA PRO A 166 5.44 16.13 5.41
C PRO A 166 6.28 17.14 4.61
N GLY A 167 7.62 17.03 4.67
CA GLY A 167 8.53 17.86 3.87
C GLY A 167 8.70 17.41 2.41
N GLN A 168 8.19 16.23 2.04
CA GLN A 168 8.22 15.71 0.67
C GLN A 168 6.88 15.86 -0.02
N PHE A 169 5.78 15.56 0.69
CA PHE A 169 4.41 15.66 0.21
C PHE A 169 3.63 16.65 1.05
N TYR A 170 3.26 17.77 0.46
CA TYR A 170 2.61 18.88 1.13
C TYR A 170 1.83 19.72 0.11
N PRO A 171 0.82 20.49 0.53
CA PRO A 171 0.06 21.36 -0.35
C PRO A 171 0.93 22.40 -1.04
N LYS A 172 0.78 22.55 -2.35
CA LYS A 172 1.30 23.62 -3.19
C LYS A 172 0.14 24.35 -3.87
N ASP A 173 0.41 25.54 -4.40
CA ASP A 173 -0.57 26.21 -5.27
C ASP A 173 -0.85 25.36 -6.52
N ARG A 174 -2.11 24.99 -6.71
CA ARG A 174 -2.55 24.09 -7.78
C ARG A 174 -2.27 24.69 -9.16
N ASP A 175 -2.57 25.96 -9.34
CA ASP A 175 -2.45 26.61 -10.64
C ASP A 175 -0.97 26.82 -11.00
N GLU A 176 -0.10 27.07 -10.01
CA GLU A 176 1.35 27.07 -10.20
C GLU A 176 1.86 25.68 -10.63
N CYS A 177 1.36 24.62 -9.98
CA CYS A 177 1.72 23.24 -10.35
C CYS A 177 1.25 22.91 -11.77
N ARG A 178 0.05 23.31 -12.17
CA ARG A 178 -0.47 23.14 -13.53
C ARG A 178 0.38 23.90 -14.56
N ARG A 179 0.72 25.14 -14.30
CA ARG A 179 1.62 25.92 -15.19
C ARG A 179 2.98 25.25 -15.38
N LYS A 180 3.56 24.69 -14.30
CA LYS A 180 4.84 23.95 -14.38
C LYS A 180 4.73 22.69 -15.23
N LEU A 181 3.55 22.07 -15.27
CA LEU A 181 3.28 20.86 -16.06
C LEU A 181 2.74 21.17 -17.47
N GLY A 182 2.52 22.45 -17.82
CA GLY A 182 1.95 22.85 -19.10
C GLY A 182 0.47 22.49 -19.24
N LEU A 183 -0.27 22.47 -18.11
CA LEU A 183 -1.70 22.14 -18.04
C LEU A 183 -2.53 23.41 -17.86
N ASP A 184 -3.73 23.43 -18.46
CA ASP A 184 -4.66 24.54 -18.28
C ASP A 184 -5.22 24.57 -16.86
N GLU A 185 -5.42 25.77 -16.33
CA GLU A 185 -5.89 26.00 -14.95
C GLU A 185 -7.35 25.57 -14.73
N ASP A 186 -8.18 25.61 -15.79
CA ASP A 186 -9.62 25.30 -15.75
C ASP A 186 -9.95 23.80 -15.85
N LEU A 187 -8.93 22.93 -15.97
CA LEU A 187 -9.14 21.49 -16.06
C LEU A 187 -9.64 20.91 -14.74
N PHE A 188 -10.46 19.86 -14.83
CA PHE A 188 -10.75 18.95 -13.72
C PHE A 188 -9.98 17.64 -13.92
N ILE A 189 -9.02 17.37 -13.04
CA ILE A 189 -8.05 16.30 -13.23
C ILE A 189 -8.28 15.19 -12.21
N VAL A 190 -8.70 14.01 -12.70
CA VAL A 190 -8.78 12.75 -11.95
C VAL A 190 -7.45 12.02 -12.09
N PHE A 191 -6.82 11.68 -10.98
CA PHE A 191 -5.49 11.09 -10.93
C PHE A 191 -5.51 9.63 -10.47
N ASN A 192 -4.75 8.75 -11.14
CA ASN A 192 -4.37 7.44 -10.61
C ASN A 192 -2.87 7.19 -10.85
N GLY A 193 -2.10 7.03 -9.76
CA GLY A 193 -0.66 6.80 -9.80
C GLY A 193 -0.24 5.37 -9.44
N ASN A 194 -1.17 4.43 -9.39
CA ASN A 194 -0.83 3.04 -9.13
C ASN A 194 -0.08 2.42 -10.31
N ARG A 195 0.80 1.47 -10.03
CA ARG A 195 1.46 0.70 -11.06
C ARG A 195 0.43 -0.02 -11.94
N ASN A 196 0.63 -0.03 -13.26
CA ASN A 196 -0.26 -0.72 -14.19
C ASN A 196 -0.08 -2.24 -14.06
N GLN A 197 -0.86 -2.84 -13.17
CA GLN A 197 -0.93 -4.28 -12.90
C GLN A 197 -2.40 -4.71 -12.83
N PHE A 198 -2.71 -5.96 -13.21
CA PHE A 198 -4.09 -6.46 -13.22
C PHE A 198 -4.81 -6.33 -11.88
N ARG A 199 -4.11 -6.49 -10.75
CA ARG A 199 -4.67 -6.29 -9.42
C ARG A 199 -5.14 -4.85 -9.19
N LYS A 200 -4.50 -3.86 -9.83
CA LYS A 200 -4.80 -2.43 -9.64
C LYS A 200 -6.04 -1.95 -10.41
N ARG A 201 -6.59 -2.79 -11.31
CA ARG A 201 -7.86 -2.56 -12.01
C ARG A 201 -7.95 -1.17 -12.63
N ILE A 202 -6.92 -0.78 -13.38
CA ILE A 202 -6.88 0.51 -14.09
C ILE A 202 -8.02 0.62 -15.11
N ASP A 203 -8.49 -0.50 -15.62
CA ASP A 203 -9.69 -0.59 -16.46
C ASP A 203 -10.94 -0.01 -15.78
N ILE A 204 -11.13 -0.23 -14.47
CA ILE A 204 -12.24 0.34 -13.69
C ILE A 204 -12.09 1.86 -13.52
N THR A 205 -10.87 2.36 -13.25
CA THR A 205 -10.60 3.80 -13.24
C THR A 205 -11.01 4.43 -14.57
N ILE A 206 -10.60 3.83 -15.68
CA ILE A 206 -10.90 4.33 -17.03
C ILE A 206 -12.40 4.26 -17.33
N GLN A 207 -13.09 3.18 -16.96
CA GLN A 207 -14.53 3.06 -17.12
C GLN A 207 -15.30 4.15 -16.37
N GLY A 208 -15.02 4.31 -15.07
CA GLY A 208 -15.68 5.33 -14.25
C GLY A 208 -15.39 6.73 -14.74
N PHE A 209 -14.14 7.01 -15.15
CA PHE A 209 -13.77 8.28 -15.73
C PHE A 209 -14.51 8.56 -17.05
N ALA A 210 -14.62 7.59 -17.96
CA ALA A 210 -15.28 7.76 -19.25
C ALA A 210 -16.76 8.14 -19.08
N GLN A 211 -17.47 7.49 -18.16
CA GLN A 211 -18.85 7.82 -17.81
C GLN A 211 -18.94 9.21 -17.17
N PHE A 212 -18.06 9.53 -16.22
CA PHE A 212 -17.98 10.83 -15.56
C PHE A 212 -17.73 11.98 -16.57
N ALA A 213 -16.86 11.78 -17.56
CA ALA A 213 -16.44 12.79 -18.52
C ALA A 213 -17.53 13.21 -19.53
N VAL A 214 -18.69 12.53 -19.53
CA VAL A 214 -19.84 12.91 -20.38
C VAL A 214 -20.32 14.31 -20.00
N ASN A 215 -20.43 15.19 -21.01
CA ASN A 215 -20.79 16.62 -20.86
C ASN A 215 -19.81 17.46 -20.03
N LYS A 216 -18.57 16.99 -19.81
CA LYS A 216 -17.52 17.72 -19.09
C LYS A 216 -16.27 17.87 -19.97
N PRO A 217 -16.22 18.86 -20.87
CA PRO A 217 -15.11 19.04 -21.81
C PRO A 217 -13.76 19.32 -21.12
N GLU A 218 -13.74 19.84 -19.90
CA GLU A 218 -12.57 20.13 -19.09
C GLU A 218 -12.02 18.92 -18.34
N ALA A 219 -12.76 17.80 -18.24
CA ALA A 219 -12.33 16.62 -17.51
C ALA A 219 -11.12 15.93 -18.17
N ARG A 220 -10.12 15.60 -17.39
CA ARG A 220 -8.91 14.85 -17.79
C ARG A 220 -8.63 13.70 -16.83
N LEU A 221 -8.18 12.59 -17.39
CA LEU A 221 -7.62 11.49 -16.62
C LEU A 221 -6.09 11.59 -16.65
N TYR A 222 -5.46 11.75 -15.50
CA TYR A 222 -4.01 11.75 -15.35
C TYR A 222 -3.54 10.40 -14.82
N LEU A 223 -2.74 9.68 -15.61
CA LEU A 223 -2.18 8.38 -15.23
C LEU A 223 -0.65 8.47 -15.05
N HIS A 224 -0.20 8.23 -13.82
CA HIS A 224 1.22 8.16 -13.48
C HIS A 224 1.66 6.69 -13.42
N MET A 225 1.77 6.06 -14.58
CA MET A 225 2.09 4.63 -14.74
C MET A 225 2.67 4.34 -16.11
N GLY A 226 3.24 3.15 -16.28
CA GLY A 226 3.64 2.64 -17.61
C GLY A 226 2.43 2.31 -18.48
N MET A 227 2.57 2.48 -19.80
CA MET A 227 1.46 2.28 -20.75
C MET A 227 0.99 0.83 -20.83
N LYS A 228 1.87 -0.16 -20.59
CA LYS A 228 1.54 -1.59 -20.56
C LYS A 228 1.99 -2.26 -19.28
N ASP A 229 3.25 -2.10 -18.88
CA ASP A 229 3.89 -2.74 -17.72
C ASP A 229 3.47 -4.23 -17.60
N GLN A 230 2.85 -4.60 -16.46
CA GLN A 230 2.32 -5.93 -16.16
C GLN A 230 0.77 -5.97 -16.18
N GLY A 231 0.13 -5.02 -16.82
CA GLY A 231 -1.32 -4.85 -16.81
C GLY A 231 -1.92 -4.63 -18.19
N TRP A 232 -2.65 -3.56 -18.29
CA TRP A 232 -3.47 -3.20 -19.44
C TRP A 232 -2.68 -2.43 -20.50
N ASP A 233 -3.03 -2.57 -21.78
CA ASP A 233 -2.73 -1.55 -22.77
C ASP A 233 -3.67 -0.37 -22.49
N VAL A 234 -3.15 0.61 -21.74
CA VAL A 234 -3.94 1.73 -21.22
C VAL A 234 -4.62 2.52 -22.33
N MET A 235 -3.92 2.78 -23.44
CA MET A 235 -4.46 3.59 -24.53
C MET A 235 -5.60 2.86 -25.25
N SER A 236 -5.46 1.55 -25.45
CA SER A 236 -6.50 0.72 -26.05
C SER A 236 -7.75 0.66 -25.17
N VAL A 237 -7.57 0.48 -23.85
CA VAL A 237 -8.70 0.48 -22.91
C VAL A 237 -9.36 1.85 -22.87
N PHE A 238 -8.58 2.94 -22.80
CA PHE A 238 -9.10 4.31 -22.74
C PHE A 238 -9.90 4.65 -24.01
N GLY A 239 -9.34 4.40 -25.19
CA GLY A 239 -10.04 4.65 -26.47
C GLY A 239 -11.36 3.88 -26.57
N ARG A 240 -11.37 2.61 -26.14
CA ARG A 240 -12.58 1.77 -26.10
C ARG A 240 -13.65 2.34 -25.18
N GLU A 241 -13.31 2.69 -23.96
CA GLU A 241 -14.31 3.16 -22.98
C GLU A 241 -14.86 4.55 -23.33
N MET A 242 -14.00 5.46 -23.83
CA MET A 242 -14.46 6.76 -24.32
C MET A 242 -15.42 6.61 -25.53
N SER A 243 -15.10 5.70 -26.45
CA SER A 243 -15.96 5.41 -27.61
C SER A 243 -17.35 4.85 -27.21
N LYS A 244 -17.41 4.01 -26.16
CA LYS A 244 -18.69 3.48 -25.64
C LYS A 244 -19.67 4.57 -25.20
N VAL A 245 -19.14 5.68 -24.68
CA VAL A 245 -19.94 6.84 -24.22
C VAL A 245 -20.01 7.95 -25.27
N GLY A 246 -19.54 7.71 -26.48
CA GLY A 246 -19.63 8.65 -27.61
C GLY A 246 -18.66 9.84 -27.50
N LEU A 247 -17.57 9.72 -26.76
CA LEU A 247 -16.58 10.79 -26.59
C LEU A 247 -15.31 10.54 -27.42
N ASP A 248 -14.73 11.62 -27.95
CA ASP A 248 -13.38 11.58 -28.55
C ASP A 248 -12.35 11.42 -27.42
N PRO A 249 -11.46 10.40 -27.47
CA PRO A 249 -10.40 10.21 -26.49
C PRO A 249 -9.28 11.25 -26.59
N ASN A 250 -9.11 11.95 -27.73
CA ASN A 250 -8.02 12.86 -27.96
C ASN A 250 -8.01 14.02 -26.95
N GLY A 251 -6.84 14.26 -26.34
CA GLY A 251 -6.66 15.33 -25.36
C GLY A 251 -7.35 15.10 -24.01
N ARG A 252 -7.97 13.92 -23.77
CA ARG A 252 -8.69 13.61 -22.53
C ARG A 252 -7.87 12.81 -21.51
N ILE A 253 -6.69 12.32 -21.91
CA ILE A 253 -5.76 11.58 -21.06
C ILE A 253 -4.42 12.28 -21.00
N ILE A 254 -3.83 12.31 -19.82
CA ILE A 254 -2.47 12.82 -19.55
C ILE A 254 -1.66 11.64 -19.02
N MET A 255 -0.49 11.41 -19.58
CA MET A 255 0.43 10.36 -19.13
C MET A 255 1.77 10.99 -18.72
N THR A 256 2.29 10.62 -17.56
CA THR A 256 3.64 11.04 -17.15
C THR A 256 4.72 10.49 -18.06
N THR A 257 4.52 9.30 -18.60
CA THR A 257 5.45 8.65 -19.53
C THR A 257 4.71 8.02 -20.70
N GLN A 258 5.38 7.89 -21.81
CA GLN A 258 4.90 7.14 -22.99
C GLN A 258 5.64 5.81 -23.15
N THR A 259 6.41 5.39 -22.15
CA THR A 259 7.10 4.10 -22.12
C THR A 259 6.22 2.99 -21.54
N GLU A 260 6.58 1.74 -21.82
CA GLU A 260 5.85 0.58 -21.27
C GLU A 260 6.04 0.44 -19.76
N GLY A 261 7.22 0.78 -19.23
CA GLY A 261 7.55 0.70 -17.81
C GLY A 261 7.10 1.90 -16.99
N PRO A 262 7.18 1.80 -15.66
CA PRO A 262 6.75 2.86 -14.75
C PRO A 262 7.58 4.14 -14.95
N PRO A 263 6.97 5.33 -14.77
CA PRO A 263 7.70 6.59 -14.87
C PRO A 263 8.72 6.75 -13.75
N ASN A 264 9.82 7.41 -14.06
CA ASN A 264 10.86 7.78 -13.11
C ASN A 264 10.89 9.31 -13.00
N VAL A 265 10.35 9.84 -11.90
CA VAL A 265 10.35 11.27 -11.63
C VAL A 265 10.89 11.54 -10.21
N SER A 266 11.45 12.73 -9.99
CA SER A 266 11.87 13.13 -8.66
C SER A 266 10.67 13.26 -7.70
N VAL A 267 10.91 13.17 -6.40
CA VAL A 267 9.87 13.34 -5.36
C VAL A 267 9.22 14.72 -5.48
N ASP A 268 9.99 15.79 -5.75
CA ASP A 268 9.43 17.14 -5.94
C ASP A 268 8.52 17.23 -7.17
N MET A 269 8.91 16.57 -8.27
CA MET A 269 8.05 16.48 -9.46
C MET A 269 6.78 15.68 -9.15
N LEU A 270 6.88 14.59 -8.40
CA LEU A 270 5.70 13.81 -7.99
C LEU A 270 4.77 14.63 -7.10
N ASN A 271 5.33 15.38 -6.14
CA ASN A 271 4.54 16.33 -5.33
C ASN A 271 3.88 17.42 -6.18
N THR A 272 4.55 17.90 -7.24
CA THR A 272 3.95 18.86 -8.20
C THR A 272 2.80 18.23 -8.97
N ILE A 273 2.95 16.98 -9.42
CA ILE A 273 1.87 16.24 -10.11
C ILE A 273 0.67 16.04 -9.18
N TYR A 274 0.90 15.61 -7.93
CA TYR A 274 -0.16 15.43 -6.95
C TYR A 274 -0.97 16.71 -6.73
N ASN A 275 -0.30 17.84 -6.53
CA ASN A 275 -0.96 19.13 -6.32
C ASN A 275 -1.66 19.70 -7.56
N ALA A 276 -1.33 19.25 -8.77
CA ALA A 276 -2.02 19.67 -10.00
C ALA A 276 -3.39 19.01 -10.18
N CYS A 277 -3.68 17.94 -9.43
CA CYS A 277 -4.86 17.10 -9.60
C CYS A 277 -5.98 17.49 -8.60
N ASP A 278 -7.24 17.26 -8.99
CA ASP A 278 -8.42 17.59 -8.16
C ASP A 278 -8.89 16.41 -7.29
N VAL A 279 -8.65 15.17 -7.75
CA VAL A 279 -9.11 13.96 -7.07
C VAL A 279 -8.10 12.82 -7.31
N GLY A 280 -7.71 12.12 -6.25
CA GLY A 280 -6.93 10.89 -6.32
C GLY A 280 -7.83 9.65 -6.32
N VAL A 281 -7.59 8.71 -7.22
CA VAL A 281 -8.39 7.49 -7.35
C VAL A 281 -7.52 6.25 -7.22
N ASN A 282 -8.04 5.25 -6.51
CA ASN A 282 -7.53 3.88 -6.50
C ASN A 282 -8.69 2.92 -6.78
N THR A 283 -8.51 1.98 -7.69
CA THR A 283 -9.52 1.00 -8.06
C THR A 283 -9.02 -0.44 -7.89
N CYS A 284 -7.97 -0.64 -7.09
CA CYS A 284 -7.42 -1.97 -6.88
C CYS A 284 -8.45 -2.93 -6.25
N LYS A 285 -8.28 -4.22 -6.49
CA LYS A 285 -9.04 -5.27 -5.81
C LYS A 285 -8.32 -5.86 -4.59
N GLY A 286 -7.23 -5.21 -4.20
CA GLY A 286 -6.46 -5.56 -3.01
C GLY A 286 -5.29 -4.59 -2.81
N GLU A 287 -5.10 -4.11 -1.58
CA GLU A 287 -4.03 -3.18 -1.22
C GLU A 287 -3.50 -3.49 0.18
N GLY A 288 -2.17 -3.61 0.30
CA GLY A 288 -1.52 -3.82 1.59
C GLY A 288 -1.38 -2.52 2.41
N TRP A 289 -1.19 -1.37 1.73
CA TRP A 289 -1.17 -0.04 2.33
C TRP A 289 -1.77 1.03 1.40
N GLY A 290 -1.19 1.24 0.22
CA GLY A 290 -1.64 2.25 -0.72
C GLY A 290 -0.86 3.57 -0.61
N LEU A 291 0.48 3.50 -0.64
CA LEU A 291 1.37 4.67 -0.51
C LEU A 291 1.00 5.81 -1.45
N VAL A 292 0.59 5.53 -2.70
CA VAL A 292 0.23 6.55 -3.69
C VAL A 292 -0.90 7.45 -3.17
N ASN A 293 -1.99 6.84 -2.69
CA ASN A 293 -3.12 7.60 -2.15
C ASN A 293 -2.78 8.26 -0.81
N PHE A 294 -1.94 7.60 -0.02
CA PHE A 294 -1.48 8.11 1.26
C PHE A 294 -0.63 9.38 1.10
N GLU A 295 0.32 9.38 0.18
CA GLU A 295 1.15 10.54 -0.17
C GLU A 295 0.35 11.66 -0.86
N HIS A 296 -0.56 11.29 -1.76
CA HIS A 296 -1.42 12.25 -2.45
C HIS A 296 -2.37 12.94 -1.48
N ALA A 297 -2.91 12.22 -0.48
CA ALA A 297 -3.70 12.79 0.60
C ALA A 297 -2.94 13.85 1.41
N ALA A 298 -1.63 13.68 1.62
CA ALA A 298 -0.80 14.66 2.32
C ALA A 298 -0.73 16.02 1.59
N CYS A 299 -0.99 16.03 0.29
CA CYS A 299 -1.13 17.26 -0.51
C CYS A 299 -2.49 17.98 -0.34
N GLY A 300 -3.39 17.46 0.50
CA GLY A 300 -4.72 18.03 0.70
C GLY A 300 -5.74 17.69 -0.39
N VAL A 301 -5.46 16.67 -1.20
CA VAL A 301 -6.33 16.23 -2.30
C VAL A 301 -7.23 15.08 -1.85
N PRO A 302 -8.56 15.13 -2.13
CA PRO A 302 -9.48 14.07 -1.75
C PRO A 302 -9.11 12.74 -2.40
N GLN A 303 -9.23 11.66 -1.62
CA GLN A 303 -8.95 10.30 -2.08
C GLN A 303 -10.22 9.50 -2.21
N VAL A 304 -10.36 8.81 -3.36
CA VAL A 304 -11.46 7.90 -3.70
C VAL A 304 -10.86 6.50 -3.84
N VAL A 305 -11.15 5.63 -2.88
CA VAL A 305 -10.47 4.33 -2.73
C VAL A 305 -11.49 3.20 -2.50
N PRO A 306 -11.14 1.93 -2.73
CA PRO A 306 -12.07 0.82 -2.54
C PRO A 306 -12.50 0.64 -1.08
N ASP A 307 -13.74 0.19 -0.85
CA ASP A 307 -14.31 -0.17 0.46
C ASP A 307 -13.82 -1.56 0.93
N HIS A 308 -12.51 -1.75 0.99
CA HIS A 308 -11.90 -3.00 1.47
C HIS A 308 -10.43 -2.82 1.89
N THR A 309 -9.89 -3.82 2.58
CA THR A 309 -8.48 -3.97 2.99
C THR A 309 -7.92 -2.69 3.65
N SER A 310 -6.65 -2.36 3.42
CA SER A 310 -6.02 -1.15 3.95
C SER A 310 -6.68 0.14 3.49
N CYS A 311 -7.23 0.16 2.29
CA CYS A 311 -7.92 1.35 1.76
C CYS A 311 -9.08 1.77 2.65
N LYS A 312 -9.91 0.82 3.08
CA LYS A 312 -10.98 1.06 4.05
C LYS A 312 -10.43 1.49 5.41
N GLU A 313 -9.47 0.76 5.95
CA GLU A 313 -8.91 1.03 7.28
C GLU A 313 -8.33 2.45 7.39
N ILE A 314 -7.68 2.92 6.33
CA ILE A 314 -7.03 4.23 6.31
C ILE A 314 -8.04 5.36 6.08
N PHE A 315 -8.97 5.18 5.12
CA PHE A 315 -9.78 6.28 4.59
C PHE A 315 -11.26 6.26 4.99
N ASP A 316 -11.74 5.25 5.74
CA ASP A 316 -13.13 5.24 6.22
C ASP A 316 -13.40 6.43 7.16
N GLY A 317 -14.40 7.25 6.80
CA GLY A 317 -14.72 8.49 7.51
C GLY A 317 -13.86 9.71 7.14
N TYR A 318 -12.84 9.55 6.28
CA TYR A 318 -11.94 10.63 5.86
C TYR A 318 -11.96 10.88 4.35
N GLY A 319 -11.93 9.82 3.55
CA GLY A 319 -12.03 9.85 2.10
C GLY A 319 -13.36 9.28 1.61
N LYS A 320 -13.44 9.03 0.31
CA LYS A 320 -14.61 8.41 -0.31
C LYS A 320 -14.33 6.94 -0.61
N LEU A 321 -15.23 6.05 -0.20
CA LEU A 321 -15.08 4.62 -0.40
C LEU A 321 -15.92 4.15 -1.60
N ILE A 322 -15.28 3.48 -2.56
CA ILE A 322 -15.96 2.87 -3.71
C ILE A 322 -16.56 1.53 -3.29
N ARG A 323 -17.88 1.38 -3.39
CA ARG A 323 -18.56 0.10 -3.17
C ARG A 323 -17.99 -0.97 -4.10
N CYS A 324 -17.87 -2.20 -3.61
CA CYS A 324 -17.49 -3.37 -4.40
C CYS A 324 -18.72 -4.17 -4.80
N ASP A 325 -18.86 -4.44 -6.12
CA ASP A 325 -20.05 -5.09 -6.67
C ASP A 325 -19.93 -6.61 -6.68
N HIS A 326 -18.72 -7.15 -6.74
CA HIS A 326 -18.43 -8.59 -6.72
C HIS A 326 -17.08 -8.89 -6.09
N VAL A 327 -16.80 -10.17 -5.92
CA VAL A 327 -15.54 -10.67 -5.38
C VAL A 327 -14.90 -11.58 -6.42
N ASP A 328 -13.66 -11.25 -6.79
CA ASP A 328 -12.81 -12.14 -7.57
C ASP A 328 -12.13 -13.15 -6.64
N VAL A 329 -11.92 -14.36 -7.13
CA VAL A 329 -11.10 -15.36 -6.43
C VAL A 329 -9.75 -15.48 -7.14
N ASP A 330 -8.68 -15.32 -6.40
CA ASP A 330 -7.30 -15.49 -6.90
C ASP A 330 -7.07 -16.94 -7.37
N THR A 331 -6.52 -17.10 -8.57
CA THR A 331 -6.36 -18.41 -9.20
C THR A 331 -5.24 -19.26 -8.57
N ASN A 332 -4.29 -18.63 -7.86
CA ASN A 332 -3.15 -19.36 -7.29
C ASN A 332 -3.43 -19.81 -5.85
N TYR A 333 -4.05 -18.94 -5.05
CA TYR A 333 -4.22 -19.15 -3.61
C TYR A 333 -5.67 -19.10 -3.15
N ALA A 334 -6.64 -19.01 -4.07
CA ALA A 334 -8.07 -18.91 -3.79
C ALA A 334 -8.45 -17.79 -2.79
N ARG A 335 -7.64 -16.73 -2.71
CA ARG A 335 -7.92 -15.55 -1.89
C ARG A 335 -9.06 -14.75 -2.51
N GLU A 336 -9.87 -14.14 -1.68
CA GLU A 336 -10.97 -13.30 -2.11
C GLU A 336 -10.53 -11.84 -2.24
N MET A 337 -10.83 -11.27 -3.39
CA MET A 337 -10.47 -9.90 -3.77
C MET A 337 -11.71 -9.12 -4.21
N PRO A 338 -12.30 -8.26 -3.36
CA PRO A 338 -13.44 -7.44 -3.74
C PRO A 338 -13.09 -6.49 -4.89
N CYS A 339 -14.00 -6.37 -5.85
CA CYS A 339 -13.81 -5.60 -7.07
C CYS A 339 -14.64 -4.30 -7.04
N PRO A 340 -14.01 -3.11 -7.13
CA PRO A 340 -14.71 -1.84 -7.07
C PRO A 340 -15.69 -1.63 -8.23
N SER A 341 -16.77 -0.89 -7.98
CA SER A 341 -17.77 -0.50 -8.95
C SER A 341 -17.34 0.72 -9.76
N SER A 342 -17.29 0.61 -11.09
CA SER A 342 -17.07 1.76 -11.97
C SER A 342 -18.23 2.76 -11.92
N ASP A 343 -19.47 2.28 -11.74
CA ASP A 343 -20.66 3.13 -11.66
C ASP A 343 -20.65 3.96 -10.38
N HIS A 344 -20.33 3.33 -9.24
CA HIS A 344 -20.20 4.08 -7.97
C HIS A 344 -19.01 5.04 -7.96
N LEU A 345 -17.90 4.70 -8.64
CA LEU A 345 -16.81 5.64 -8.87
C LEU A 345 -17.32 6.88 -9.64
N THR A 346 -18.13 6.67 -10.69
CA THR A 346 -18.74 7.74 -11.47
C THR A 346 -19.62 8.65 -10.61
N GLU A 347 -20.46 8.08 -9.74
CA GLU A 347 -21.30 8.81 -8.80
C GLU A 347 -20.47 9.70 -7.87
N ILE A 348 -19.41 9.14 -7.27
CA ILE A 348 -18.50 9.87 -6.38
C ILE A 348 -17.77 11.00 -7.12
N LEU A 349 -17.29 10.75 -8.33
CA LEU A 349 -16.61 11.78 -9.14
C LEU A 349 -17.55 12.94 -9.48
N ASN A 350 -18.83 12.67 -9.79
CA ASN A 350 -19.82 13.71 -10.00
C ASN A 350 -20.07 14.54 -8.74
N GLU A 351 -20.25 13.90 -7.58
CA GLU A 351 -20.42 14.57 -6.29
C GLU A 351 -19.26 15.55 -6.00
N LEU A 352 -18.01 15.07 -6.18
CA LEU A 352 -16.81 15.87 -5.94
C LEU A 352 -16.58 16.95 -7.00
N TYR A 353 -17.07 16.76 -8.21
CA TYR A 353 -17.00 17.75 -9.28
C TYR A 353 -18.00 18.89 -9.06
N GLU A 354 -19.24 18.57 -8.71
CA GLU A 354 -20.35 19.54 -8.59
C GLU A 354 -20.22 20.43 -7.35
N ASP A 355 -19.63 19.93 -6.25
CA ASP A 355 -19.45 20.68 -5.00
C ASP A 355 -17.95 20.87 -4.67
N GLN A 356 -17.42 22.02 -5.08
CA GLN A 356 -16.03 22.37 -4.79
C GLN A 356 -15.76 22.48 -3.29
N THR A 357 -16.66 23.05 -2.51
CA THR A 357 -16.49 23.22 -1.07
C THR A 357 -16.42 21.86 -0.37
N TYR A 358 -17.28 20.95 -0.78
CA TYR A 358 -17.27 19.59 -0.28
C TYR A 358 -15.99 18.83 -0.70
N ARG A 359 -15.56 18.97 -1.95
CA ARG A 359 -14.31 18.39 -2.44
C ARG A 359 -13.10 18.85 -1.61
N GLU A 360 -12.99 20.15 -1.36
CA GLU A 360 -11.92 20.73 -0.54
C GLU A 360 -11.99 20.23 0.90
N TRP A 361 -13.19 20.12 1.47
CA TRP A 361 -13.39 19.58 2.81
C TRP A 361 -12.94 18.11 2.90
N VAL A 362 -13.31 17.26 1.94
CA VAL A 362 -12.83 15.86 1.88
C VAL A 362 -11.31 15.81 1.78
N GLY A 363 -10.70 16.67 0.97
CA GLY A 363 -9.24 16.79 0.86
C GLY A 363 -8.58 17.10 2.21
N MET A 364 -9.12 18.05 2.96
CA MET A 364 -8.64 18.38 4.32
C MET A 364 -8.80 17.20 5.30
N GLN A 365 -9.91 16.43 5.21
CA GLN A 365 -10.09 15.25 6.06
C GLN A 365 -9.04 14.17 5.72
N CYS A 366 -8.81 13.90 4.43
CA CYS A 366 -7.77 12.97 3.98
C CYS A 366 -6.38 13.40 4.47
N GLN A 367 -6.06 14.69 4.35
CA GLN A 367 -4.78 15.25 4.81
C GLN A 367 -4.61 15.11 6.32
N GLY A 368 -5.61 15.51 7.11
CA GLY A 368 -5.58 15.39 8.57
C GLY A 368 -5.37 13.94 9.01
N ARG A 369 -5.98 12.98 8.30
CA ARG A 369 -5.80 11.56 8.58
C ARG A 369 -4.36 11.08 8.38
N VAL A 370 -3.76 11.40 7.25
CA VAL A 370 -2.42 10.86 6.91
C VAL A 370 -1.28 11.61 7.59
N LEU A 371 -1.52 12.81 8.10
CA LEU A 371 -0.57 13.58 8.89
C LEU A 371 -0.69 13.34 10.40
N ASP A 372 -1.52 12.39 10.84
CA ASP A 372 -1.56 11.96 12.23
C ASP A 372 -0.18 11.45 12.67
N GLU A 373 0.22 11.75 13.92
CA GLU A 373 1.53 11.43 14.49
C GLU A 373 1.89 9.93 14.39
N GLN A 374 0.89 9.04 14.46
CA GLN A 374 1.10 7.60 14.30
C GLN A 374 1.70 7.22 12.94
N PHE A 375 1.54 8.06 11.93
CA PHE A 375 2.07 7.89 10.57
C PHE A 375 3.32 8.74 10.30
N SER A 376 3.91 9.34 11.32
CA SER A 376 5.23 9.94 11.14
C SER A 376 6.28 8.84 11.00
N TRP A 377 7.23 9.02 10.08
CA TRP A 377 8.31 8.05 9.95
C TRP A 377 9.17 7.92 11.20
N ASP A 378 9.20 8.94 12.05
CA ASP A 378 9.92 8.90 13.32
C ASP A 378 9.22 7.96 14.30
N THR A 379 7.89 8.06 14.42
CA THR A 379 7.06 7.12 15.21
C THR A 379 7.16 5.71 14.68
N VAL A 380 7.02 5.54 13.36
CA VAL A 380 7.12 4.23 12.69
C VAL A 380 8.48 3.59 12.93
N ALA A 381 9.57 4.30 12.72
CA ALA A 381 10.92 3.78 12.96
C ALA A 381 11.15 3.40 14.42
N SER A 382 10.68 4.23 15.36
CA SER A 382 10.75 3.94 16.79
C SER A 382 10.03 2.63 17.16
N GLN A 383 8.89 2.35 16.54
CA GLN A 383 8.17 1.09 16.74
C GLN A 383 8.98 -0.12 16.25
N PHE A 384 9.66 -0.02 15.10
CA PHE A 384 10.58 -1.07 14.64
C PHE A 384 11.75 -1.26 15.62
N GLY A 385 12.35 -0.18 16.11
CA GLY A 385 13.39 -0.22 17.13
C GLY A 385 12.93 -0.97 18.38
N GLY A 386 11.72 -0.67 18.86
CA GLY A 386 11.11 -1.37 19.99
C GLY A 386 10.93 -2.87 19.75
N ILE A 387 10.46 -3.30 18.57
CA ILE A 387 10.37 -4.72 18.22
C ILE A 387 11.75 -5.37 18.22
N PHE A 388 12.78 -4.73 17.67
CA PHE A 388 14.14 -5.27 17.66
C PHE A 388 14.72 -5.44 19.07
N GLU A 389 14.47 -4.47 19.95
CA GLU A 389 14.85 -4.58 21.35
C GLU A 389 14.11 -5.71 22.08
N ASP A 390 12.81 -5.85 21.83
CA ASP A 390 11.97 -6.83 22.51
C ASP A 390 12.30 -8.27 22.10
N VAL A 391 12.60 -8.55 20.83
CA VAL A 391 13.03 -9.89 20.40
C VAL A 391 14.41 -10.28 20.93
N MET A 392 15.24 -9.29 21.26
CA MET A 392 16.54 -9.52 21.89
C MET A 392 16.47 -9.76 23.40
N LYS A 393 15.39 -9.32 24.04
CA LYS A 393 15.10 -9.66 25.45
C LYS A 393 14.56 -11.07 25.50
N GLU A 394 15.05 -11.93 26.44
CA GLU A 394 14.40 -13.21 26.74
C GLU A 394 13.03 -12.89 27.40
N VAL A 395 11.96 -12.88 26.59
CA VAL A 395 10.61 -12.66 27.11
C VAL A 395 10.07 -13.98 27.65
N GLU A 396 9.85 -14.09 28.97
CA GLU A 396 8.99 -15.10 29.54
C GLU A 396 7.60 -15.01 28.86
N HIS A 397 7.13 -16.13 28.29
CA HIS A 397 5.90 -16.22 27.52
C HIS A 397 4.69 -15.68 28.31
N SER A 398 4.25 -14.49 27.99
CA SER A 398 2.95 -13.99 28.43
C SER A 398 1.86 -14.51 27.48
N VAL A 399 0.84 -15.12 28.08
CA VAL A 399 -0.36 -15.63 27.41
C VAL A 399 -1.03 -14.53 26.58
N PRO A 400 -1.52 -14.79 25.35
CA PRO A 400 -2.14 -13.78 24.51
C PRO A 400 -3.35 -13.15 25.19
N ALA A 401 -3.46 -11.82 25.17
CA ALA A 401 -4.69 -11.14 25.57
C ALA A 401 -5.83 -11.56 24.62
N GLU A 402 -6.93 -12.05 25.18
CA GLU A 402 -8.15 -12.34 24.44
C GLU A 402 -8.57 -11.11 23.62
N ILE A 403 -8.72 -11.29 22.31
CA ILE A 403 -9.28 -10.27 21.43
C ILE A 403 -10.75 -10.09 21.83
N SER A 404 -11.04 -9.06 22.62
CA SER A 404 -12.40 -8.75 23.02
C SER A 404 -13.15 -8.20 21.79
N GLU A 405 -14.05 -9.00 21.25
CA GLU A 405 -15.08 -8.51 20.34
C GLU A 405 -15.86 -7.37 21.02
N LYS A 406 -15.71 -6.14 20.56
CA LYS A 406 -16.60 -5.05 20.97
C LYS A 406 -18.00 -5.36 20.46
N PRO A 407 -19.01 -5.54 21.32
CA PRO A 407 -20.35 -5.86 20.87
C PRO A 407 -20.93 -4.70 20.10
N ARG A 408 -21.34 -4.97 18.85
CA ARG A 408 -22.12 -4.04 18.03
C ARG A 408 -23.36 -3.61 18.80
N LYS A 409 -23.49 -2.31 19.10
CA LYS A 409 -24.70 -1.74 19.70
C LYS A 409 -25.89 -2.00 18.77
N LYS A 410 -26.75 -2.94 19.18
CA LYS A 410 -28.05 -3.15 18.53
C LYS A 410 -28.89 -1.89 18.68
N GLY A 411 -29.15 -1.21 17.57
CA GLY A 411 -30.11 -0.10 17.52
C GLY A 411 -31.46 -0.56 18.02
N LYS A 412 -32.02 0.15 19.02
CA LYS A 412 -33.38 -0.05 19.51
C LYS A 412 -34.38 0.26 18.38
N LYS A 413 -34.99 -0.77 17.81
CA LYS A 413 -36.20 -0.61 17.01
C LYS A 413 -37.37 -0.28 17.96
N ASN A 414 -37.84 0.95 17.91
CA ASN A 414 -39.13 1.33 18.49
C ASN A 414 -40.25 0.57 17.77
N ARG A 415 -40.86 -0.35 18.47
CA ARG A 415 -42.08 -1.05 18.08
C ARG A 415 -43.26 -0.27 18.59
N SER A 416 -43.87 0.59 17.78
CA SER A 416 -45.24 1.07 18.06
C SER A 416 -46.25 0.01 17.64
N LEU A 417 -47.02 -0.42 18.62
CA LEU A 417 -48.17 -1.29 18.48
C LEU A 417 -49.24 -0.63 17.59
N ARG A 418 -49.64 -1.26 16.51
CA ARG A 418 -51.01 -1.13 15.98
C ARG A 418 -51.58 -2.52 15.71
N LYS A 419 -52.57 -2.85 16.58
CA LYS A 419 -53.56 -3.90 16.36
C LYS A 419 -54.44 -3.50 15.14
N LYS A 420 -54.69 -4.43 14.25
CA LYS A 420 -55.98 -4.59 13.55
C LYS A 420 -55.99 -5.93 12.78
N GLN A 421 -56.84 -6.84 13.32
CA GLN A 421 -57.97 -7.56 12.73
C GLN A 421 -57.67 -8.32 11.43
N GLU A 422 -57.75 -9.66 11.58
CA GLU A 422 -58.13 -10.61 10.49
C GLU A 422 -59.50 -10.25 9.89
N PRO A 423 -59.71 -10.66 8.62
CA PRO A 423 -60.83 -11.53 8.35
C PRO A 423 -60.47 -12.77 7.55
N ALA A 424 -61.36 -13.80 7.73
CA ALA A 424 -61.33 -15.14 7.26
C ALA A 424 -61.59 -15.29 5.73
N LEU A 425 -61.06 -16.41 5.22
CA LEU A 425 -61.56 -17.36 4.22
C LEU A 425 -62.67 -16.88 3.23
N THR A 426 -62.37 -16.90 1.95
CA THR A 426 -62.84 -17.87 0.96
C THR A 426 -61.83 -18.00 -0.15
#